data_46e8b16c6837b26ad16d12569307e92b
#
_entry.id   46e8b16c6837b26ad16d12569307e92b
#
_cell.length_a   1.000
_cell.length_b   1.000
_cell.length_c   1.000
_cell.angle_alpha   90.00
_cell.angle_beta   90.00
_cell.angle_gamma   90.00
#
_symmetry.space_group_name_H-M   'P 1'
#
loop_
_entity.id
_entity.type
_entity.pdbx_description
1 polymer ?
#
loop_
_entity_poly.entity_id
_entity_poly.type
_entity_poly.pdbx_seq_one_letter_code
_entity_poly.pdbx_strand_id
1 'polypeptide(L)'
;MGMEAPELNVPAVFNLIDRFNKMDRLALSGLEDEVLVILDDDDGEPASVKVDMGNFTRLSRGYVSGLIAIDSSAIPIAYADRKWYLVFSAGVVLRSGGRYAPPHVFRVGPHLAEVGRREGEDQQGAARRLREYVEGSIMLEVLHSGALDDHALILVDGSLRGLSELDCSVARKMRTSLIGISKATKVVPSSMGSLPNGPGYSIISNDGCYAVTAARLEEYGVPLRIDTTDLEGLSSLLSSDVIVRGYPDSLRLAHYSSILSVSEEEAALTSLAMHGAALSRPLERREALLGILKVRG
;
A
#
# COMPACT_ATOMS: atom_id res chain seq x y z
N MET A 1 34.60 -15.85 8.68
CA MET A 1 33.35 -16.58 8.78
C MET A 1 32.32 -15.67 8.08
N GLY A 2 32.02 -15.95 6.80
CA GLY A 2 30.97 -15.19 6.11
C GLY A 2 29.63 -15.62 6.69
N MET A 3 28.95 -14.73 7.35
CA MET A 3 27.50 -14.90 7.62
C MET A 3 26.82 -14.84 6.25
N GLU A 4 26.34 -15.99 5.77
CA GLU A 4 25.40 -15.98 4.66
C GLU A 4 24.23 -15.09 5.08
N ALA A 5 23.92 -14.10 4.26
CA ALA A 5 22.75 -13.27 4.49
C ALA A 5 21.52 -14.19 4.49
N PRO A 6 20.63 -14.11 5.50
CA PRO A 6 19.41 -14.88 5.50
C PRO A 6 18.62 -14.55 4.23
N GLU A 7 18.23 -15.57 3.49
CA GLU A 7 17.47 -15.42 2.25
C GLU A 7 15.99 -15.40 2.59
N LEU A 8 15.28 -14.41 2.03
CA LEU A 8 13.81 -14.36 2.09
C LEU A 8 13.23 -15.68 1.54
N ASN A 9 12.27 -16.27 2.23
CA ASN A 9 11.60 -17.50 1.77
C ASN A 9 10.67 -17.20 0.58
N VAL A 10 11.25 -16.94 -0.59
CA VAL A 10 10.55 -16.61 -1.83
C VAL A 10 9.45 -17.64 -2.18
N PRO A 11 9.66 -18.98 -2.04
CA PRO A 11 8.61 -19.97 -2.24
C PRO A 11 7.39 -19.79 -1.34
N ALA A 12 7.56 -19.41 -0.07
CA ALA A 12 6.42 -19.20 0.82
C ALA A 12 5.57 -17.99 0.41
N VAL A 13 6.21 -16.89 0.02
CA VAL A 13 5.52 -15.71 -0.52
C VAL A 13 4.84 -16.04 -1.86
N PHE A 14 5.47 -16.86 -2.70
CA PHE A 14 4.88 -17.31 -3.95
C PHE A 14 3.60 -18.10 -3.73
N ASN A 15 3.58 -19.02 -2.77
CA ASN A 15 2.40 -19.80 -2.41
C ASN A 15 1.26 -18.92 -1.87
N LEU A 16 1.60 -17.85 -1.16
CA LEU A 16 0.64 -16.88 -0.65
C LEU A 16 -0.02 -16.11 -1.80
N ILE A 17 0.78 -15.59 -2.73
CA ILE A 17 0.27 -14.88 -3.92
C ILE A 17 -0.58 -15.82 -4.79
N ASP A 18 -0.19 -17.07 -4.94
CA ASP A 18 -0.97 -18.07 -5.68
C ASP A 18 -2.32 -18.36 -5.02
N ARG A 19 -2.41 -18.35 -3.69
CA ARG A 19 -3.69 -18.42 -2.97
C ARG A 19 -4.59 -17.23 -3.26
N PHE A 20 -4.06 -16.01 -3.22
CA PHE A 20 -4.83 -14.81 -3.59
C PHE A 20 -5.31 -14.87 -5.05
N ASN A 21 -4.47 -15.34 -5.97
CA ASN A 21 -4.84 -15.48 -7.38
C ASN A 21 -5.91 -16.56 -7.64
N LYS A 22 -6.08 -17.52 -6.75
CA LYS A 22 -7.11 -18.56 -6.83
C LYS A 22 -8.45 -18.15 -6.22
N MET A 23 -8.55 -16.97 -5.62
CA MET A 23 -9.82 -16.46 -5.09
C MET A 23 -10.71 -16.00 -6.25
N ASP A 24 -11.78 -16.71 -6.54
CA ASP A 24 -12.70 -16.36 -7.63
C ASP A 24 -13.45 -15.04 -7.40
N ARG A 25 -13.72 -14.70 -6.14
CA ARG A 25 -14.46 -13.50 -5.77
C ARG A 25 -14.20 -13.09 -4.32
N LEU A 26 -13.92 -11.82 -4.10
CA LEU A 26 -13.84 -11.25 -2.77
C LEU A 26 -15.19 -10.60 -2.41
N ALA A 27 -15.91 -11.16 -1.44
CA ALA A 27 -17.14 -10.58 -0.92
C ALA A 27 -16.87 -9.93 0.45
N LEU A 28 -16.91 -8.61 0.53
CA LEU A 28 -16.72 -7.85 1.76
C LEU A 28 -18.04 -7.55 2.50
N SER A 29 -19.09 -8.29 2.21
CA SER A 29 -20.45 -8.05 2.75
C SER A 29 -20.66 -8.52 4.21
N GLY A 30 -19.66 -9.06 4.87
CA GLY A 30 -19.75 -9.55 6.26
C GLY A 30 -18.66 -9.03 7.18
N LEU A 31 -17.82 -8.12 6.72
CA LEU A 31 -16.67 -7.60 7.47
C LEU A 31 -16.98 -6.23 8.10
N GLU A 32 -18.20 -6.04 8.61
CA GLU A 32 -18.61 -4.73 9.15
C GLU A 32 -17.90 -4.35 10.45
N ASP A 33 -17.32 -5.29 11.21
CA ASP A 33 -16.84 -5.04 12.56
C ASP A 33 -15.36 -5.36 12.86
N GLU A 34 -14.60 -5.99 11.98
CA GLU A 34 -13.22 -6.41 12.30
C GLU A 34 -12.14 -6.05 11.25
N VAL A 35 -12.46 -5.26 10.25
CA VAL A 35 -11.48 -4.92 9.21
C VAL A 35 -10.72 -3.68 9.61
N LEU A 36 -9.41 -3.80 9.60
CA LEU A 36 -8.43 -2.73 9.60
C LEU A 36 -8.91 -1.56 8.73
N VAL A 37 -9.58 -0.59 9.34
CA VAL A 37 -9.92 0.66 8.67
C VAL A 37 -8.68 1.52 8.72
N ILE A 38 -7.83 1.35 7.74
CA ILE A 38 -6.76 2.31 7.47
C ILE A 38 -7.46 3.57 6.94
N LEU A 39 -7.88 4.43 7.85
CA LEU A 39 -8.48 5.71 7.47
C LEU A 39 -7.37 6.63 6.98
N ASP A 40 -7.41 6.95 5.71
CA ASP A 40 -6.65 8.08 5.18
C ASP A 40 -7.20 9.38 5.81
N ASP A 41 -6.32 10.28 6.26
CA ASP A 41 -6.66 11.53 6.95
C ASP A 41 -7.41 12.56 6.09
N ASP A 42 -8.14 12.13 5.08
CA ASP A 42 -8.73 13.05 4.11
C ASP A 42 -9.95 13.83 4.64
N ASP A 43 -10.53 13.44 5.79
CA ASP A 43 -11.74 14.06 6.34
C ASP A 43 -11.51 14.97 7.58
N GLY A 44 -10.26 15.15 8.01
CA GLY A 44 -9.90 16.06 9.11
C GLY A 44 -9.36 17.40 8.61
N GLU A 45 -9.69 18.51 9.30
CA GLU A 45 -8.98 19.77 9.11
C GLU A 45 -7.46 19.53 9.20
N PRO A 46 -6.65 20.18 8.35
CA PRO A 46 -5.21 20.01 8.38
C PRO A 46 -4.71 20.47 9.75
N ALA A 47 -4.47 19.52 10.63
CA ALA A 47 -3.77 19.83 11.86
C ALA A 47 -2.42 20.37 11.45
N SER A 48 -2.14 21.65 11.72
CA SER A 48 -0.84 22.25 11.51
C SER A 48 0.13 21.65 12.53
N VAL A 49 0.59 20.45 12.24
CA VAL A 49 1.59 19.80 13.08
C VAL A 49 2.91 20.54 12.86
N LYS A 50 3.36 21.24 13.89
CA LYS A 50 4.71 21.82 13.90
C LYS A 50 5.70 20.66 14.03
N VAL A 51 6.38 20.35 12.94
CA VAL A 51 7.51 19.42 12.99
C VAL A 51 8.63 20.11 13.79
N ASP A 52 9.03 19.52 14.90
CA ASP A 52 10.15 20.01 15.69
C ASP A 52 11.46 19.73 14.93
N MET A 53 12.01 20.78 14.35
CA MET A 53 13.25 20.74 13.57
C MET A 53 14.49 20.44 14.41
N GLY A 54 14.40 20.64 15.76
CA GLY A 54 15.49 20.32 16.67
C GLY A 54 15.81 18.83 16.79
N ASN A 55 14.85 17.97 16.37
CA ASN A 55 14.93 16.51 16.51
C ASN A 55 15.11 15.78 15.16
N PHE A 56 15.70 16.43 14.16
CA PHE A 56 15.99 15.76 12.89
C PHE A 56 17.09 14.73 13.03
N THR A 57 16.76 13.46 12.83
CA THR A 57 17.69 12.33 12.89
C THR A 57 18.12 11.96 11.47
N ARG A 58 19.43 11.92 11.22
CA ARG A 58 19.98 11.46 9.95
C ARG A 58 19.85 9.95 9.82
N LEU A 59 19.38 9.50 8.66
CA LEU A 59 19.36 8.08 8.31
C LEU A 59 20.78 7.60 7.98
N SER A 60 21.19 6.53 8.62
CA SER A 60 22.39 5.77 8.26
C SER A 60 22.01 4.50 7.51
N ARG A 61 22.95 3.82 6.89
CA ARG A 61 22.67 2.52 6.26
C ARG A 61 22.55 1.46 7.35
N GLY A 62 21.41 0.80 7.39
CA GLY A 62 21.13 -0.36 8.24
C GLY A 62 21.33 -1.68 7.50
N TYR A 63 21.15 -2.78 8.21
CA TYR A 63 21.12 -4.13 7.65
C TYR A 63 19.68 -4.61 7.50
N VAL A 64 19.41 -5.36 6.43
CA VAL A 64 18.11 -5.97 6.17
C VAL A 64 18.30 -7.29 5.42
N SER A 65 17.50 -8.30 5.76
CA SER A 65 17.51 -9.60 5.08
C SER A 65 16.77 -9.56 3.75
N GLY A 66 15.63 -8.87 3.71
CA GLY A 66 14.80 -8.75 2.52
C GLY A 66 13.76 -7.65 2.66
N LEU A 67 13.19 -7.28 1.52
CA LEU A 67 12.18 -6.25 1.42
C LEU A 67 11.00 -6.78 0.59
N ILE A 68 9.79 -6.53 1.08
CA ILE A 68 8.55 -6.76 0.37
C ILE A 68 7.84 -5.41 0.23
N ALA A 69 7.46 -5.05 -1.00
CA ALA A 69 6.67 -3.85 -1.26
C ALA A 69 5.31 -4.24 -1.85
N ILE A 70 4.25 -3.61 -1.38
CA ILE A 70 2.87 -3.91 -1.73
C ILE A 70 2.18 -2.61 -2.14
N ASP A 71 1.47 -2.63 -3.25
CA ASP A 71 0.58 -1.57 -3.69
C ASP A 71 -0.60 -2.18 -4.44
N SER A 72 -1.74 -1.52 -4.46
CA SER A 72 -2.94 -2.01 -5.12
C SER A 72 -3.64 -0.94 -5.95
N SER A 73 -4.43 -1.39 -6.91
CA SER A 73 -5.31 -0.57 -7.73
C SER A 73 -6.72 -1.12 -7.66
N ALA A 74 -7.72 -0.24 -7.58
CA ALA A 74 -9.12 -0.61 -7.62
C ALA A 74 -9.92 0.41 -8.43
N ILE A 75 -10.77 -0.08 -9.33
CA ILE A 75 -11.60 0.73 -10.21
C ILE A 75 -13.07 0.36 -9.98
N PRO A 76 -13.94 1.32 -9.62
CA PRO A 76 -15.38 1.09 -9.54
C PRO A 76 -15.95 0.90 -10.93
N ILE A 77 -16.63 -0.23 -11.16
CA ILE A 77 -17.21 -0.56 -12.47
C ILE A 77 -18.73 -0.53 -12.49
N ALA A 78 -19.40 -0.75 -11.35
CA ALA A 78 -20.86 -0.70 -11.27
C ALA A 78 -21.33 -0.45 -9.84
N TYR A 79 -22.62 -0.10 -9.72
CA TYR A 79 -23.33 0.01 -8.47
C TYR A 79 -24.71 -0.65 -8.59
N ALA A 80 -25.05 -1.56 -7.69
CA ALA A 80 -26.37 -2.17 -7.58
C ALA A 80 -26.60 -2.67 -6.14
N ASP A 81 -27.87 -2.70 -5.71
CA ASP A 81 -28.29 -3.27 -4.42
C ASP A 81 -27.50 -2.74 -3.21
N ARG A 82 -27.20 -1.44 -3.19
CA ARG A 82 -26.39 -0.76 -2.17
C ARG A 82 -24.95 -1.29 -2.07
N LYS A 83 -24.42 -1.87 -3.16
CA LYS A 83 -23.06 -2.36 -3.26
C LYS A 83 -22.35 -1.71 -4.44
N TRP A 84 -21.09 -1.43 -4.24
CA TRP A 84 -20.15 -1.12 -5.31
C TRP A 84 -19.53 -2.42 -5.84
N TYR A 85 -19.45 -2.53 -7.14
CA TYR A 85 -18.69 -3.57 -7.81
C TYR A 85 -17.40 -2.95 -8.34
N LEU A 86 -16.29 -3.49 -7.91
CA LEU A 86 -14.97 -2.99 -8.25
C LEU A 86 -14.13 -4.10 -8.84
N VAL A 87 -13.27 -3.75 -9.78
CA VAL A 87 -12.16 -4.61 -10.19
C VAL A 87 -10.90 -4.13 -9.48
N PHE A 88 -10.12 -5.04 -8.95
CA PHE A 88 -8.87 -4.69 -8.27
C PHE A 88 -7.74 -5.61 -8.67
N SER A 89 -6.51 -5.12 -8.52
CA SER A 89 -5.29 -5.91 -8.58
C SER A 89 -4.28 -5.36 -7.58
N ALA A 90 -3.34 -6.21 -7.15
CA ALA A 90 -2.23 -5.79 -6.33
C ALA A 90 -0.89 -6.19 -6.95
N GLY A 91 0.11 -5.35 -6.76
CA GLY A 91 1.50 -5.60 -7.07
C GLY A 91 2.27 -5.95 -5.80
N VAL A 92 3.07 -7.00 -5.85
CA VAL A 92 3.96 -7.40 -4.77
C VAL A 92 5.38 -7.52 -5.33
N VAL A 93 6.31 -6.83 -4.72
CA VAL A 93 7.72 -6.84 -5.13
C VAL A 93 8.56 -7.38 -4.00
N LEU A 94 9.36 -8.38 -4.31
CA LEU A 94 10.32 -8.98 -3.39
C LEU A 94 11.73 -8.57 -3.81
N ARG A 95 12.53 -8.14 -2.85
CA ARG A 95 13.96 -7.88 -3.06
C ARG A 95 14.75 -8.53 -1.92
N SER A 96 15.69 -9.39 -2.27
CA SER A 96 16.60 -10.08 -1.36
C SER A 96 18.04 -9.82 -1.79
N GLY A 97 18.96 -9.72 -0.85
CA GLY A 97 20.36 -9.45 -1.17
C GLY A 97 20.75 -7.97 -1.37
N GLY A 98 19.90 -7.07 -0.86
CA GLY A 98 20.15 -5.63 -0.83
C GLY A 98 19.67 -4.87 -2.06
N ARG A 99 19.88 -3.55 -2.06
CA ARG A 99 19.23 -2.60 -2.99
C ARG A 99 19.53 -2.79 -4.48
N TYR A 100 20.61 -3.46 -4.82
CA TYR A 100 21.01 -3.72 -6.21
C TYR A 100 20.64 -5.12 -6.69
N ALA A 101 20.07 -5.96 -5.81
CA ALA A 101 19.56 -7.26 -6.22
C ALA A 101 18.36 -7.10 -7.15
N PRO A 102 18.22 -7.95 -8.18
CA PRO A 102 17.06 -7.92 -9.06
C PRO A 102 15.78 -8.15 -8.25
N PRO A 103 14.73 -7.31 -8.43
CA PRO A 103 13.45 -7.54 -7.78
C PRO A 103 12.69 -8.67 -8.48
N HIS A 104 11.96 -9.45 -7.69
CA HIS A 104 10.90 -10.33 -8.20
C HIS A 104 9.58 -9.59 -8.10
N VAL A 105 8.90 -9.42 -9.23
CA VAL A 105 7.65 -8.68 -9.33
C VAL A 105 6.51 -9.66 -9.58
N PHE A 106 5.48 -9.58 -8.74
CA PHE A 106 4.28 -10.42 -8.82
C PHE A 106 3.05 -9.53 -8.94
N ARG A 107 2.01 -10.09 -9.53
CA ARG A 107 0.70 -9.47 -9.61
C ARG A 107 -0.35 -10.41 -9.07
N VAL A 108 -1.24 -9.86 -8.23
CA VAL A 108 -2.47 -10.50 -7.77
C VAL A 108 -3.63 -9.92 -8.57
N GLY A 109 -4.49 -10.76 -9.11
CA GLY A 109 -5.64 -10.33 -9.90
C GLY A 109 -5.35 -10.14 -11.40
N PRO A 110 -6.30 -9.55 -12.17
CA PRO A 110 -7.46 -8.79 -11.67
C PRO A 110 -8.54 -9.66 -11.03
N HIS A 111 -9.20 -9.16 -10.01
CA HIS A 111 -10.31 -9.80 -9.33
C HIS A 111 -11.51 -8.86 -9.21
N LEU A 112 -12.71 -9.44 -9.18
CA LEU A 112 -13.94 -8.71 -8.91
C LEU A 112 -14.20 -8.68 -7.39
N ALA A 113 -14.58 -7.51 -6.86
CA ALA A 113 -14.99 -7.33 -5.47
C ALA A 113 -16.39 -6.70 -5.39
N GLU A 114 -17.17 -7.14 -4.39
CA GLU A 114 -18.39 -6.48 -3.95
C GLU A 114 -18.11 -5.76 -2.63
N VAL A 115 -18.35 -4.45 -2.61
CA VAL A 115 -18.11 -3.62 -1.44
C VAL A 115 -19.41 -2.94 -1.02
N GLY A 116 -19.91 -3.24 0.18
CA GLY A 116 -21.10 -2.60 0.73
C GLY A 116 -20.90 -1.09 0.81
N ARG A 117 -21.92 -0.30 0.43
CA ARG A 117 -21.86 1.16 0.53
C ARG A 117 -22.03 1.61 1.97
N ARG A 118 -21.13 2.47 2.43
CA ARG A 118 -21.31 3.22 3.69
C ARG A 118 -22.09 4.50 3.45
N GLU A 119 -22.73 5.03 4.50
CA GLU A 119 -23.46 6.29 4.43
C GLU A 119 -22.51 7.45 4.08
N GLY A 120 -22.88 8.25 3.08
CA GLY A 120 -22.03 9.34 2.59
C GLY A 120 -20.85 8.94 1.71
N GLU A 121 -20.57 7.63 1.56
CA GLU A 121 -19.43 7.14 0.77
C GLU A 121 -19.74 7.18 -0.74
N ASP A 122 -18.80 7.75 -1.49
CA ASP A 122 -18.80 7.73 -2.94
C ASP A 122 -17.99 6.52 -3.50
N GLN A 123 -17.94 6.43 -4.82
CA GLN A 123 -17.21 5.37 -5.51
C GLN A 123 -15.70 5.37 -5.21
N GLN A 124 -15.11 6.53 -5.01
CA GLN A 124 -13.68 6.66 -4.72
C GLN A 124 -13.36 6.24 -3.29
N GLY A 125 -14.25 6.54 -2.34
CA GLY A 125 -14.18 6.05 -0.97
C GLY A 125 -14.23 4.51 -0.91
N ALA A 126 -15.16 3.90 -1.64
CA ALA A 126 -15.24 2.44 -1.73
C ALA A 126 -13.99 1.81 -2.36
N ALA A 127 -13.44 2.42 -3.42
CA ALA A 127 -12.22 1.95 -4.05
C ALA A 127 -11.01 2.07 -3.12
N ARG A 128 -10.91 3.18 -2.37
CA ARG A 128 -9.87 3.39 -1.35
C ARG A 128 -9.95 2.31 -0.29
N ARG A 129 -11.11 2.09 0.31
CA ARG A 129 -11.34 1.08 1.34
C ARG A 129 -10.99 -0.34 0.86
N LEU A 130 -11.30 -0.68 -0.39
CA LEU A 130 -10.89 -1.95 -0.98
C LEU A 130 -9.38 -2.08 -1.10
N ARG A 131 -8.68 -1.04 -1.58
CA ARG A 131 -7.21 -1.05 -1.68
C ARG A 131 -6.57 -1.25 -0.32
N GLU A 132 -6.97 -0.45 0.67
CA GLU A 132 -6.49 -0.55 2.04
C GLU A 132 -6.68 -1.96 2.62
N TYR A 133 -7.85 -2.55 2.38
CA TYR A 133 -8.13 -3.92 2.78
C TYR A 133 -7.20 -4.93 2.11
N VAL A 134 -7.00 -4.82 0.79
CA VAL A 134 -6.16 -5.74 0.03
C VAL A 134 -4.70 -5.63 0.46
N GLU A 135 -4.18 -4.42 0.56
CA GLU A 135 -2.81 -4.15 0.99
C GLU A 135 -2.57 -4.63 2.42
N GLY A 136 -3.47 -4.29 3.34
CA GLY A 136 -3.42 -4.74 4.73
C GLY A 136 -3.50 -6.26 4.85
N SER A 137 -4.38 -6.91 4.09
CA SER A 137 -4.51 -8.37 4.11
C SER A 137 -3.24 -9.06 3.61
N ILE A 138 -2.65 -8.59 2.51
CA ILE A 138 -1.39 -9.15 2.00
C ILE A 138 -0.27 -8.92 3.00
N MET A 139 -0.16 -7.71 3.56
CA MET A 139 0.86 -7.36 4.57
C MET A 139 0.76 -8.27 5.79
N LEU A 140 -0.45 -8.44 6.35
CA LEU A 140 -0.66 -9.27 7.55
C LEU A 140 -0.44 -10.75 7.26
N GLU A 141 -0.91 -11.26 6.13
CA GLU A 141 -0.62 -12.63 5.75
C GLU A 141 0.87 -12.90 5.57
N VAL A 142 1.60 -11.98 4.96
CA VAL A 142 3.05 -12.06 4.85
C VAL A 142 3.69 -12.06 6.24
N LEU A 143 3.29 -11.14 7.12
CA LEU A 143 3.79 -11.02 8.47
C LEU A 143 3.57 -12.32 9.29
N HIS A 144 2.38 -12.93 9.16
CA HIS A 144 1.99 -14.10 9.96
C HIS A 144 2.39 -15.45 9.32
N SER A 145 2.78 -15.46 8.06
CA SER A 145 3.10 -16.70 7.31
C SER A 145 4.39 -17.40 7.74
N GLY A 146 5.25 -16.71 8.48
CA GLY A 146 6.62 -17.19 8.76
C GLY A 146 7.52 -17.21 7.51
N ALA A 147 7.10 -16.55 6.42
CA ALA A 147 7.89 -16.46 5.19
C ALA A 147 9.02 -15.43 5.27
N LEU A 148 9.00 -14.62 6.32
CA LEU A 148 10.00 -13.57 6.55
C LEU A 148 11.09 -14.08 7.49
N ASP A 149 12.31 -13.77 7.12
CA ASP A 149 13.44 -13.86 8.04
C ASP A 149 13.46 -12.66 9.00
N ASP A 150 14.18 -12.79 10.09
CA ASP A 150 14.47 -11.69 11.00
C ASP A 150 15.02 -10.47 10.23
N HIS A 151 14.61 -9.27 10.61
CA HIS A 151 15.03 -8.01 9.99
C HIS A 151 14.53 -7.76 8.56
N ALA A 152 13.39 -8.32 8.17
CA ALA A 152 12.74 -7.98 6.91
C ALA A 152 12.03 -6.62 6.98
N LEU A 153 11.82 -5.99 5.82
CA LEU A 153 10.98 -4.80 5.66
C LEU A 153 9.73 -5.14 4.86
N ILE A 154 8.56 -4.66 5.32
CA ILE A 154 7.33 -4.66 4.53
C ILE A 154 6.96 -3.21 4.27
N LEU A 155 6.88 -2.83 3.01
CA LEU A 155 6.49 -1.50 2.57
C LEU A 155 5.07 -1.53 1.99
N VAL A 156 4.24 -0.55 2.36
CA VAL A 156 2.93 -0.32 1.74
C VAL A 156 2.82 1.13 1.25
N ASP A 157 2.08 1.35 0.15
CA ASP A 157 1.79 2.70 -0.33
C ASP A 157 0.60 3.26 0.47
N GLY A 158 0.87 4.03 1.49
CA GLY A 158 -0.14 4.59 2.38
C GLY A 158 0.29 4.66 3.83
N SER A 159 -0.68 4.71 4.73
CA SER A 159 -0.51 4.81 6.18
C SER A 159 -0.57 3.44 6.85
N LEU A 160 0.10 3.29 8.00
CA LEU A 160 -0.05 2.12 8.88
C LEU A 160 -1.20 2.25 9.90
N ARG A 161 -2.10 3.20 9.72
CA ARG A 161 -3.26 3.37 10.59
C ARG A 161 -4.10 2.10 10.59
N GLY A 162 -4.60 1.76 11.78
CA GLY A 162 -5.42 0.57 11.95
C GLY A 162 -4.64 -0.72 12.23
N LEU A 163 -3.30 -0.69 12.32
CA LEU A 163 -2.56 -1.81 12.88
C LEU A 163 -3.00 -2.05 14.33
N SER A 164 -3.31 -3.29 14.65
CA SER A 164 -3.59 -3.68 16.03
C SER A 164 -2.29 -3.77 16.85
N GLU A 165 -2.41 -3.68 18.19
CA GLU A 165 -1.28 -3.93 19.09
C GLU A 165 -0.72 -5.35 18.89
N LEU A 166 -1.57 -6.33 18.52
CA LEU A 166 -1.14 -7.68 18.22
C LEU A 166 -0.20 -7.72 17.01
N ASP A 167 -0.56 -7.03 15.91
CA ASP A 167 0.27 -6.98 14.70
C ASP A 167 1.61 -6.31 14.97
N CYS A 168 1.61 -5.22 15.73
CA CYS A 168 2.83 -4.55 16.17
C CYS A 168 3.70 -5.47 17.06
N SER A 169 3.08 -6.26 17.93
CA SER A 169 3.77 -7.22 18.77
C SER A 169 4.41 -8.34 17.95
N VAL A 170 3.70 -8.86 16.93
CA VAL A 170 4.23 -9.86 16.00
C VAL A 170 5.39 -9.30 15.20
N ALA A 171 5.24 -8.10 14.62
CA ALA A 171 6.31 -7.44 13.86
C ALA A 171 7.58 -7.28 14.71
N ARG A 172 7.44 -6.78 15.94
CA ARG A 172 8.57 -6.66 16.89
C ARG A 172 9.21 -7.99 17.23
N LYS A 173 8.39 -9.04 17.48
CA LYS A 173 8.89 -10.39 17.78
C LYS A 173 9.70 -10.97 16.63
N MET A 174 9.27 -10.74 15.41
CA MET A 174 9.94 -11.17 14.18
C MET A 174 11.03 -10.19 13.72
N ARG A 175 11.25 -9.09 14.44
CA ARG A 175 12.14 -8.00 14.04
C ARG A 175 11.87 -7.49 12.61
N THR A 176 10.61 -7.57 12.18
CA THR A 176 10.16 -7.08 10.89
C THR A 176 9.68 -5.65 11.04
N SER A 177 10.16 -4.76 10.19
CA SER A 177 9.72 -3.36 10.17
C SER A 177 8.61 -3.19 9.15
N LEU A 178 7.43 -2.76 9.60
CA LEU A 178 6.34 -2.33 8.75
C LEU A 178 6.50 -0.84 8.46
N ILE A 179 6.44 -0.45 7.21
CA ILE A 179 6.66 0.93 6.76
C ILE A 179 5.56 1.32 5.78
N GLY A 180 4.73 2.29 6.16
CA GLY A 180 3.75 2.95 5.31
C GLY A 180 4.32 4.26 4.76
N ILE A 181 4.22 4.48 3.44
CA ILE A 181 4.77 5.67 2.79
C ILE A 181 3.67 6.41 2.04
N SER A 182 3.30 7.59 2.53
CA SER A 182 2.27 8.44 1.94
C SER A 182 2.87 9.57 1.12
N LYS A 183 2.48 9.67 -0.14
CA LYS A 183 2.93 10.71 -1.09
C LYS A 183 2.19 12.02 -0.93
N ALA A 184 0.88 11.94 -0.67
CA ALA A 184 0.01 13.10 -0.49
C ALA A 184 -0.57 13.03 0.93
N THR A 185 -0.28 14.04 1.74
CA THR A 185 -0.81 14.14 3.09
C THR A 185 -1.07 15.58 3.44
N LYS A 186 -2.21 15.86 4.07
CA LYS A 186 -2.53 17.19 4.60
C LYS A 186 -1.68 17.53 5.84
N VAL A 187 -1.10 16.53 6.48
CA VAL A 187 -0.38 16.66 7.76
C VAL A 187 0.97 17.36 7.60
N VAL A 188 1.56 17.38 6.41
CA VAL A 188 2.97 17.79 6.26
C VAL A 188 3.25 18.97 5.30
N PRO A 189 2.30 19.59 4.57
CA PRO A 189 2.64 20.53 3.50
C PRO A 189 3.41 21.78 3.95
N SER A 190 3.12 22.32 5.12
CA SER A 190 3.69 23.62 5.55
C SER A 190 5.07 23.50 6.20
N SER A 191 5.39 22.34 6.75
CA SER A 191 6.66 22.10 7.46
C SER A 191 7.70 21.35 6.62
N MET A 192 7.30 20.73 5.53
CA MET A 192 8.18 19.91 4.68
C MET A 192 9.28 20.70 3.98
N GLY A 193 9.04 21.94 3.62
CA GLY A 193 10.06 22.80 2.99
C GLY A 193 11.24 23.13 3.91
N SER A 194 11.07 22.95 5.22
CA SER A 194 12.07 23.25 6.23
C SER A 194 12.88 22.05 6.71
N LEU A 195 12.57 20.80 6.24
CA LEU A 195 13.42 19.67 6.58
C LEU A 195 14.85 19.85 6.08
N PRO A 196 15.86 19.55 6.90
CA PRO A 196 17.25 19.61 6.49
C PRO A 196 17.54 18.80 5.24
N ASN A 197 18.52 19.22 4.44
CA ASN A 197 18.97 18.45 3.29
C ASN A 197 19.61 17.13 3.72
N GLY A 198 19.41 16.10 2.92
CA GLY A 198 19.94 14.76 3.16
C GLY A 198 18.91 13.81 3.77
N PRO A 199 19.18 12.49 3.64
CA PRO A 199 18.31 11.47 4.20
C PRO A 199 18.18 11.62 5.71
N GLY A 200 16.94 11.62 6.21
CA GLY A 200 16.66 11.77 7.63
C GLY A 200 15.16 11.93 7.89
N TYR A 201 14.81 11.98 9.16
CA TYR A 201 13.42 12.10 9.60
C TYR A 201 13.29 12.95 10.87
N SER A 202 12.08 13.48 11.07
CA SER A 202 11.62 14.03 12.34
C SER A 202 10.34 13.31 12.76
N ILE A 203 10.24 12.94 14.03
CA ILE A 203 9.05 12.27 14.57
C ILE A 203 7.95 13.31 14.74
N ILE A 204 6.77 13.01 14.19
CA ILE A 204 5.54 13.81 14.36
C ILE A 204 4.74 13.30 15.54
N SER A 205 4.53 11.99 15.61
CA SER A 205 3.84 11.32 16.71
C SER A 205 4.35 9.90 16.89
N ASN A 206 4.12 9.33 18.07
CA ASN A 206 4.41 7.94 18.38
C ASN A 206 3.36 7.47 19.38
N ASP A 207 2.55 6.50 19.00
CA ASP A 207 1.48 5.92 19.83
C ASP A 207 1.90 4.63 20.54
N GLY A 208 3.16 4.23 20.36
CA GLY A 208 3.71 2.99 20.94
C GLY A 208 3.59 1.77 20.02
N CYS A 209 2.69 1.77 19.05
CA CYS A 209 2.59 0.75 18.00
C CYS A 209 3.49 1.13 16.82
N TYR A 210 3.32 2.31 16.28
CA TYR A 210 4.14 2.88 15.21
C TYR A 210 4.40 4.37 15.42
N ALA A 211 5.48 4.85 14.83
CA ALA A 211 5.80 6.26 14.78
C ALA A 211 5.39 6.85 13.43
N VAL A 212 4.80 8.04 13.45
CA VAL A 212 4.56 8.87 12.26
C VAL A 212 5.71 9.85 12.14
N THR A 213 6.33 9.89 10.97
CA THR A 213 7.50 10.75 10.71
C THR A 213 7.32 11.62 9.48
N ALA A 214 7.93 12.78 9.47
CA ALA A 214 8.26 13.52 8.26
C ALA A 214 9.68 13.13 7.85
N ALA A 215 9.84 12.48 6.71
CA ALA A 215 11.13 11.94 6.31
C ALA A 215 11.53 12.35 4.90
N ARG A 216 12.83 12.40 4.66
CA ARG A 216 13.44 12.56 3.36
C ARG A 216 14.38 11.37 3.12
N LEU A 217 14.19 10.64 2.05
CA LEU A 217 14.95 9.44 1.74
C LEU A 217 16.15 9.70 0.81
N GLU A 218 16.21 10.87 0.19
CA GLU A 218 17.27 11.29 -0.74
C GLU A 218 17.61 12.76 -0.48
N GLU A 219 18.83 13.20 -0.83
CA GLU A 219 19.35 14.52 -0.50
C GLU A 219 18.45 15.67 -0.94
N TYR A 220 17.90 15.57 -2.15
CA TYR A 220 16.96 16.55 -2.72
C TYR A 220 15.59 15.95 -3.01
N GLY A 221 15.30 14.78 -2.42
CA GLY A 221 14.03 14.09 -2.59
C GLY A 221 12.86 14.85 -1.97
N VAL A 222 11.67 14.58 -2.46
CA VAL A 222 10.43 15.11 -1.88
C VAL A 222 10.27 14.56 -0.46
N PRO A 223 9.97 15.41 0.53
CA PRO A 223 9.62 14.93 1.86
C PRO A 223 8.34 14.08 1.80
N LEU A 224 8.31 13.02 2.61
CA LEU A 224 7.22 12.06 2.68
C LEU A 224 6.73 11.96 4.13
N ARG A 225 5.47 11.63 4.32
CA ARG A 225 5.02 11.06 5.58
C ARG A 225 5.37 9.58 5.54
N ILE A 226 6.05 9.12 6.57
CA ILE A 226 6.37 7.70 6.76
C ILE A 226 5.91 7.27 8.14
N ASP A 227 5.06 6.25 8.16
CA ASP A 227 4.65 5.55 9.36
C ASP A 227 5.52 4.29 9.50
N THR A 228 6.04 4.01 10.68
CA THR A 228 6.91 2.82 10.88
C THR A 228 6.76 2.22 12.27
N THR A 229 6.73 0.90 12.34
CA THR A 229 6.78 0.18 13.63
C THR A 229 8.19 0.17 14.24
N ASP A 230 9.20 0.51 13.44
CA ASP A 230 10.59 0.56 13.87
C ASP A 230 11.38 1.65 13.13
N LEU A 231 11.93 2.60 13.89
CA LEU A 231 12.72 3.71 13.33
C LEU A 231 14.06 3.24 12.73
N GLU A 232 14.63 2.14 13.19
CA GLU A 232 15.83 1.54 12.60
C GLU A 232 15.54 0.98 11.20
N GLY A 233 14.31 0.53 10.96
CA GLY A 233 13.83 0.08 9.66
C GLY A 233 13.92 1.15 8.58
N LEU A 234 13.73 2.44 8.92
CA LEU A 234 13.92 3.53 7.96
C LEU A 234 15.37 3.63 7.46
N SER A 235 16.34 3.40 8.34
CA SER A 235 17.75 3.34 7.95
C SER A 235 18.03 2.14 7.06
N SER A 236 17.44 1.00 7.39
CA SER A 236 17.57 -0.25 6.64
C SER A 236 16.97 -0.14 5.23
N LEU A 237 15.92 0.66 5.05
CA LEU A 237 15.31 0.92 3.74
C LEU A 237 16.32 1.46 2.72
N LEU A 238 17.23 2.37 3.14
CA LEU A 238 18.25 2.93 2.24
C LEU A 238 19.30 1.90 1.77
N SER A 239 19.42 0.80 2.48
CA SER A 239 20.33 -0.31 2.12
C SER A 239 19.64 -1.40 1.30
N SER A 240 18.30 -1.50 1.42
CA SER A 240 17.49 -2.56 0.85
C SER A 240 16.89 -2.21 -0.48
N ASP A 241 16.64 -0.91 -0.72
CA ASP A 241 15.99 -0.45 -1.93
C ASP A 241 16.75 0.69 -2.61
N VAL A 242 16.51 0.85 -3.91
CA VAL A 242 16.93 2.01 -4.67
C VAL A 242 15.92 3.12 -4.43
N ILE A 243 16.42 4.28 -4.02
CA ILE A 243 15.56 5.46 -3.88
C ILE A 243 15.63 6.25 -5.19
N VAL A 244 14.48 6.47 -5.82
CA VAL A 244 14.38 7.18 -7.10
C VAL A 244 13.50 8.42 -6.90
N ARG A 245 14.11 9.60 -7.01
CA ARG A 245 13.44 10.89 -6.78
C ARG A 245 12.78 10.98 -5.39
N GLY A 246 13.46 10.43 -4.40
CA GLY A 246 13.00 10.43 -3.01
C GLY A 246 11.99 9.36 -2.66
N TYR A 247 11.64 8.41 -3.57
CA TYR A 247 10.66 7.37 -3.36
C TYR A 247 11.24 5.97 -3.60
N PRO A 248 10.87 4.92 -2.82
CA PRO A 248 11.36 3.57 -2.99
C PRO A 248 10.98 2.97 -4.34
N ASP A 249 11.97 2.39 -5.04
CA ASP A 249 11.76 1.81 -6.37
C ASP A 249 10.89 0.55 -6.32
N SER A 250 10.99 -0.24 -5.26
CA SER A 250 10.14 -1.43 -5.09
C SER A 250 8.66 -1.07 -4.99
N LEU A 251 8.29 0.02 -4.29
CA LEU A 251 6.90 0.52 -4.29
C LEU A 251 6.46 1.04 -5.66
N ARG A 252 7.37 1.68 -6.42
CA ARG A 252 7.06 2.08 -7.79
C ARG A 252 6.78 0.88 -8.69
N LEU A 253 7.58 -0.18 -8.57
CA LEU A 253 7.37 -1.42 -9.32
C LEU A 253 6.07 -2.13 -8.89
N ALA A 254 5.76 -2.17 -7.60
CA ALA A 254 4.49 -2.68 -7.09
C ALA A 254 3.32 -1.90 -7.71
N HIS A 255 3.40 -0.56 -7.70
CA HIS A 255 2.40 0.31 -8.32
C HIS A 255 2.21 -0.02 -9.80
N TYR A 256 3.28 -0.05 -10.58
CA TYR A 256 3.16 -0.35 -12.01
C TYR A 256 2.58 -1.75 -12.29
N SER A 257 2.88 -2.74 -11.46
CA SER A 257 2.33 -4.08 -11.62
C SER A 257 0.86 -4.18 -11.19
N SER A 258 0.38 -3.28 -10.32
CA SER A 258 -1.02 -3.23 -9.87
C SER A 258 -1.96 -2.48 -10.83
N ILE A 259 -1.44 -1.72 -11.80
CA ILE A 259 -2.27 -0.93 -12.72
C ILE A 259 -3.20 -1.84 -13.51
N LEU A 260 -4.49 -1.50 -13.46
CA LEU A 260 -5.53 -2.15 -14.26
C LEU A 260 -5.57 -1.57 -15.67
N SER A 261 -5.65 -2.43 -16.67
CA SER A 261 -5.82 -2.03 -18.06
C SER A 261 -7.30 -1.84 -18.40
N VAL A 262 -7.58 -1.04 -19.43
CA VAL A 262 -8.95 -0.85 -19.94
C VAL A 262 -9.60 -2.17 -20.33
N SER A 263 -8.84 -3.11 -20.91
CA SER A 263 -9.35 -4.43 -21.28
C SER A 263 -9.75 -5.30 -20.07
N GLU A 264 -9.06 -5.18 -18.96
CA GLU A 264 -9.41 -5.88 -17.72
C GLU A 264 -10.69 -5.30 -17.09
N GLU A 265 -10.86 -3.99 -17.14
CA GLU A 265 -12.10 -3.32 -16.72
C GLU A 265 -13.28 -3.74 -17.59
N GLU A 266 -13.13 -3.76 -18.92
CA GLU A 266 -14.17 -4.21 -19.85
C GLU A 266 -14.52 -5.69 -19.67
N ALA A 267 -13.54 -6.55 -19.43
CA ALA A 267 -13.77 -7.96 -19.15
C ALA A 267 -14.55 -8.18 -17.85
N ALA A 268 -14.22 -7.43 -16.80
CA ALA A 268 -14.95 -7.47 -15.53
C ALA A 268 -16.40 -6.97 -15.66
N LEU A 269 -16.64 -5.90 -16.41
CA LEU A 269 -17.98 -5.42 -16.73
C LEU A 269 -18.80 -6.46 -17.52
N THR A 270 -18.18 -7.09 -18.49
CA THR A 270 -18.82 -8.14 -19.30
C THR A 270 -19.20 -9.32 -18.42
N SER A 271 -18.30 -9.75 -17.55
CA SER A 271 -18.56 -10.83 -16.58
C SER A 271 -19.74 -10.50 -15.66
N LEU A 272 -19.79 -9.29 -15.11
CA LEU A 272 -20.93 -8.85 -14.29
C LEU A 272 -22.25 -8.86 -15.06
N ALA A 273 -22.27 -8.36 -16.27
CA ALA A 273 -23.46 -8.33 -17.12
C ALA A 273 -23.98 -9.76 -17.43
N MET A 274 -23.10 -10.71 -17.64
CA MET A 274 -23.46 -12.11 -17.88
C MET A 274 -24.07 -12.80 -16.65
N HIS A 275 -23.74 -12.36 -15.45
CA HIS A 275 -24.29 -12.90 -14.21
C HIS A 275 -25.62 -12.27 -13.79
N GLY A 276 -26.25 -11.49 -14.66
CA GLY A 276 -27.61 -10.96 -14.47
C GLY A 276 -27.72 -9.85 -13.42
N ALA A 277 -26.62 -9.23 -13.02
CA ALA A 277 -26.66 -8.08 -12.17
C ALA A 277 -27.38 -6.92 -12.91
N ALA A 278 -28.53 -6.47 -12.38
CA ALA A 278 -29.22 -5.29 -12.90
C ALA A 278 -28.38 -4.04 -12.60
N LEU A 279 -27.41 -3.76 -13.48
CA LEU A 279 -26.42 -2.71 -13.28
C LEU A 279 -27.04 -1.34 -13.53
N SER A 280 -27.24 -0.57 -12.48
CA SER A 280 -27.36 0.88 -12.61
C SER A 280 -25.93 1.45 -12.67
N ARG A 281 -25.46 1.77 -13.87
CA ARG A 281 -24.23 2.58 -13.99
C ARG A 281 -24.50 3.96 -13.40
N PRO A 282 -23.74 4.42 -12.41
CA PRO A 282 -23.84 5.81 -12.00
C PRO A 282 -23.40 6.69 -13.17
N LEU A 283 -24.23 7.68 -13.52
CA LEU A 283 -24.01 8.90 -14.31
C LEU A 283 -23.16 8.87 -15.60
N GLU A 284 -22.24 7.94 -15.77
CA GLU A 284 -21.26 7.92 -16.87
C GLU A 284 -21.72 7.15 -18.12
N ARG A 285 -22.93 6.59 -18.12
CA ARG A 285 -23.48 5.94 -19.32
C ARG A 285 -23.49 6.89 -20.53
N ARG A 286 -23.61 8.18 -20.27
CA ARG A 286 -23.61 9.21 -21.29
C ARG A 286 -22.21 9.59 -21.75
N GLU A 287 -21.25 9.63 -20.83
CA GLU A 287 -19.86 9.99 -21.15
C GLU A 287 -19.08 8.84 -21.77
N ALA A 288 -19.29 7.60 -21.30
CA ALA A 288 -18.71 6.42 -21.93
C ALA A 288 -19.21 6.22 -23.38
N LEU A 289 -20.52 6.44 -23.62
CA LEU A 289 -21.08 6.40 -24.98
C LEU A 289 -20.59 7.57 -25.84
N LEU A 290 -20.42 8.76 -25.27
CA LEU A 290 -19.94 9.94 -26.00
C LEU A 290 -18.39 9.91 -26.16
N GLY A 291 -17.66 9.27 -25.23
CA GLY A 291 -16.22 9.04 -25.35
C GLY A 291 -15.86 8.14 -26.52
N ILE A 292 -16.64 7.08 -26.74
CA ILE A 292 -16.48 6.18 -27.89
C ILE A 292 -16.73 6.90 -29.23
N LEU A 293 -17.64 7.89 -29.24
CA LEU A 293 -17.94 8.70 -30.43
C LEU A 293 -16.86 9.77 -30.70
N LYS A 294 -16.13 10.23 -29.69
CA LYS A 294 -15.01 11.20 -29.86
C LYS A 294 -13.74 10.61 -30.44
N VAL A 295 -13.54 9.29 -30.36
CA VAL A 295 -12.37 8.60 -30.92
C VAL A 295 -12.57 8.22 -32.41
N ARG A 296 -13.75 8.44 -32.97
CA ARG A 296 -14.07 8.13 -34.39
C ARG A 296 -14.36 9.35 -35.25
N GLY A 297 -13.99 10.54 -34.75
CA GLY A 297 -14.09 11.78 -35.52
C GLY A 297 -12.72 12.34 -35.88
#